data_a230204be0312f94dfdd841f72b04123
#
_entry.id   a230204be0312f94dfdd841f72b04123
#
_cell.length_a   1.000
_cell.length_b   1.000
_cell.length_c   1.000
_cell.angle_alpha   90.00
_cell.angle_beta   90.00
_cell.angle_gamma   90.00
#
_symmetry.space_group_name_H-M   'P 1'
#
loop_
_entity.id
_entity.type
_entity.pdbx_description
1 polymer ?
#
loop_
_entity_poly.entity_id
_entity_poly.type
_entity_poly.pdbx_seq_one_letter_code
_entity_poly.pdbx_strand_id
1 'polypeptide(L)'
;EHEQQEMCEAVGGCFADLMAGKYIINVLEPKCWDDGGDPDDTAAPEAFRKSTLLAQHVSFLKDFFRAYKDFSDAHIDTIEIMVSKLYAQWGITERTNFRRMRPEDYPILSDLYDLIEEEFKRYDPNAHLLYTEKLLQEVLLGLHSMCKGADAQFFNGHTNITSSRFLVFGVKGMLSAAKNVRNAMLFNVLSFMSDKLLTVGN
;
A
#
# COMPACT_ATOMS: atom_id res chain seq x y z
N GLU A 1 22.00 -16.13 5.38
CA GLU A 1 21.59 -14.86 4.77
C GLU A 1 22.76 -14.16 4.08
N HIS A 2 23.94 -14.13 4.70
CA HIS A 2 25.16 -13.53 4.11
C HIS A 2 25.55 -14.24 2.79
N GLU A 3 25.55 -15.56 2.77
CA GLU A 3 25.83 -16.37 1.58
C GLU A 3 24.79 -16.12 0.46
N GLN A 4 23.53 -15.92 0.81
CA GLN A 4 22.46 -15.63 -0.15
C GLN A 4 22.60 -14.21 -0.71
N GLN A 5 23.04 -13.26 0.10
CA GLN A 5 23.34 -11.91 -0.35
C GLN A 5 24.50 -11.92 -1.36
N GLU A 6 25.62 -12.55 -1.01
CA GLU A 6 26.79 -12.67 -1.90
C GLU A 6 26.43 -13.36 -3.22
N MET A 7 25.64 -14.43 -3.15
CA MET A 7 25.19 -15.14 -4.35
C MET A 7 24.27 -14.28 -5.21
N CYS A 8 23.36 -13.51 -4.59
CA CYS A 8 22.47 -12.60 -5.30
C CYS A 8 23.25 -11.50 -6.00
N GLU A 9 24.22 -10.88 -5.33
CA GLU A 9 25.07 -9.83 -5.89
C GLU A 9 25.95 -10.37 -7.03
N ALA A 10 26.46 -11.59 -6.89
CA ALA A 10 27.30 -12.23 -7.90
C ALA A 10 26.59 -12.48 -9.24
N VAL A 11 25.28 -12.66 -9.22
CA VAL A 11 24.44 -12.82 -10.43
C VAL A 11 23.82 -11.51 -10.91
N GLY A 12 24.23 -10.37 -10.34
CA GLY A 12 23.69 -9.05 -10.68
C GLY A 12 22.26 -8.82 -10.18
N GLY A 13 21.87 -9.53 -9.12
CA GLY A 13 20.57 -9.41 -8.47
C GLY A 13 20.53 -8.27 -7.43
N CYS A 14 19.36 -8.03 -6.89
CA CYS A 14 19.12 -7.11 -5.77
C CYS A 14 18.73 -7.90 -4.53
N PHE A 15 19.48 -7.73 -3.43
CA PHE A 15 19.14 -8.25 -2.12
C PHE A 15 18.52 -7.13 -1.28
N ALA A 16 17.23 -7.23 -0.98
CA ALA A 16 16.48 -6.24 -0.22
C ALA A 16 16.23 -6.73 1.20
N ASP A 17 17.00 -6.26 2.17
CA ASP A 17 16.70 -6.42 3.59
C ASP A 17 15.69 -5.34 4.00
N LEU A 18 14.44 -5.76 4.15
CA LEU A 18 13.31 -4.86 4.46
C LEU A 18 13.37 -4.27 5.86
N MET A 19 14.06 -4.94 6.80
CA MET A 19 14.20 -4.46 8.18
C MET A 19 15.38 -3.51 8.37
N ALA A 20 16.21 -3.36 7.36
CA ALA A 20 17.30 -2.37 7.40
C ALA A 20 16.81 -0.91 7.27
N GLY A 21 15.52 -0.69 6.97
CA GLY A 21 14.95 0.66 6.78
C GLY A 21 15.45 1.37 5.51
N LYS A 22 16.11 0.64 4.60
CA LYS A 22 16.66 1.16 3.35
C LYS A 22 15.72 0.99 2.17
N TYR A 23 14.96 -0.10 2.16
CA TYR A 23 14.05 -0.44 1.08
C TYR A 23 12.61 -0.29 1.54
N ILE A 24 11.82 0.42 0.74
CA ILE A 24 10.41 0.67 1.00
C ILE A 24 9.59 0.21 -0.19
N ILE A 25 8.46 -0.44 0.10
CA ILE A 25 7.39 -0.71 -0.84
C ILE A 25 6.22 0.17 -0.41
N ASN A 26 5.90 1.19 -1.20
CA ASN A 26 4.78 2.08 -0.93
C ASN A 26 3.46 1.32 -1.05
N VAL A 27 2.78 1.11 0.06
CA VAL A 27 1.51 0.40 0.09
C VAL A 27 0.39 1.16 -0.63
N LEU A 28 0.49 2.49 -0.75
CA LEU A 28 -0.48 3.32 -1.47
C LEU A 28 -0.26 3.36 -2.99
N GLU A 29 0.82 2.78 -3.49
CA GLU A 29 1.03 2.58 -4.92
C GLU A 29 0.20 1.39 -5.40
N PRO A 30 -0.84 1.60 -6.25
CA PRO A 30 -1.68 0.53 -6.75
C PRO A 30 -0.88 -0.56 -7.46
N LYS A 31 -1.18 -1.81 -7.16
CA LYS A 31 -0.57 -2.98 -7.79
C LYS A 31 -1.42 -3.41 -8.98
N CYS A 32 -0.77 -3.75 -10.08
CA CYS A 32 -1.42 -4.25 -11.28
C CYS A 32 -1.55 -5.78 -11.18
N TRP A 33 -2.55 -6.28 -10.47
CA TRP A 33 -2.82 -7.73 -10.42
C TRP A 33 -3.64 -8.23 -11.62
N ASP A 34 -3.62 -7.47 -12.72
CA ASP A 34 -4.44 -7.80 -13.88
C ASP A 34 -3.81 -8.90 -14.71
N ASP A 35 -4.63 -9.85 -15.11
CA ASP A 35 -4.36 -10.95 -16.03
C ASP A 35 -4.40 -10.53 -17.52
N GLY A 36 -4.22 -9.24 -17.81
CA GLY A 36 -4.14 -8.70 -19.18
C GLY A 36 -5.49 -8.47 -19.87
N GLY A 37 -6.58 -8.41 -19.13
CA GLY A 37 -7.87 -7.97 -19.67
C GLY A 37 -7.80 -6.52 -20.12
N ASP A 38 -8.20 -6.24 -21.37
CA ASP A 38 -8.27 -4.88 -21.90
C ASP A 38 -9.29 -4.07 -21.08
N PRO A 39 -8.90 -2.96 -20.42
CA PRO A 39 -9.86 -2.10 -19.73
C PRO A 39 -10.92 -1.50 -20.66
N ASP A 40 -10.67 -1.52 -21.97
CA ASP A 40 -11.61 -1.07 -23.01
C ASP A 40 -12.45 -2.22 -23.61
N ASP A 41 -12.41 -3.45 -23.07
CA ASP A 41 -13.29 -4.52 -23.50
C ASP A 41 -14.75 -4.21 -23.11
N THR A 42 -15.39 -3.43 -23.97
CA THR A 42 -16.80 -3.05 -23.86
C THR A 42 -17.75 -4.20 -24.22
N ALA A 43 -17.24 -5.35 -24.64
CA ALA A 43 -18.03 -6.49 -25.09
C ALA A 43 -18.57 -7.36 -23.95
N ALA A 44 -18.02 -7.25 -22.74
CA ALA A 44 -18.52 -7.99 -21.59
C ALA A 44 -19.78 -7.32 -21.00
N PRO A 45 -20.84 -8.10 -20.68
CA PRO A 45 -21.99 -7.57 -19.96
C PRO A 45 -21.57 -6.91 -18.64
N GLU A 46 -22.20 -5.78 -18.28
CA GLU A 46 -21.86 -4.99 -17.09
C GLU A 46 -21.78 -5.82 -15.80
N ALA A 47 -22.60 -6.86 -15.67
CA ALA A 47 -22.61 -7.79 -14.54
C ALA A 47 -21.32 -8.64 -14.43
N PHE A 48 -20.50 -8.71 -15.47
CA PHE A 48 -19.27 -9.52 -15.53
C PHE A 48 -18.02 -8.65 -15.67
N ARG A 49 -18.15 -7.33 -15.59
CA ARG A 49 -16.96 -6.45 -15.59
C ARG A 49 -16.15 -6.73 -14.34
N LYS A 50 -14.89 -7.05 -14.52
CA LYS A 50 -13.95 -7.22 -13.43
C LYS A 50 -13.86 -5.92 -12.62
N SER A 51 -13.68 -6.05 -11.33
CA SER A 51 -13.38 -4.91 -10.44
C SER A 51 -12.19 -4.13 -10.99
N THR A 52 -12.27 -2.80 -10.98
CA THR A 52 -11.16 -1.95 -11.44
C THR A 52 -9.90 -2.19 -10.61
N LEU A 53 -8.73 -1.91 -11.17
CA LEU A 53 -7.45 -2.02 -10.47
C LEU A 53 -7.44 -1.21 -9.17
N LEU A 54 -8.00 -0.02 -9.21
CA LEU A 54 -8.08 0.84 -8.03
C LEU A 54 -8.98 0.25 -6.94
N ALA A 55 -10.14 -0.31 -7.31
CA ALA A 55 -11.04 -0.96 -6.36
C ALA A 55 -10.41 -2.21 -5.73
N GLN A 56 -9.69 -3.01 -6.50
CA GLN A 56 -8.92 -4.16 -6.00
C GLN A 56 -7.84 -3.71 -5.04
N HIS A 57 -7.13 -2.63 -5.38
CA HIS A 57 -6.09 -2.09 -4.51
C HIS A 57 -6.64 -1.53 -3.21
N VAL A 58 -7.77 -0.83 -3.23
CA VAL A 58 -8.45 -0.35 -2.01
C VAL A 58 -8.85 -1.54 -1.12
N SER A 59 -9.35 -2.62 -1.71
CA SER A 59 -9.65 -3.85 -0.97
C SER A 59 -8.40 -4.45 -0.32
N PHE A 60 -7.28 -4.49 -1.04
CA PHE A 60 -5.98 -4.89 -0.49
C PHE A 60 -5.55 -3.99 0.69
N LEU A 61 -5.73 -2.68 0.58
CA LEU A 61 -5.38 -1.75 1.65
C LEU A 61 -6.18 -2.00 2.93
N LYS A 62 -7.45 -2.35 2.82
CA LYS A 62 -8.28 -2.72 3.99
C LYS A 62 -7.66 -3.91 4.74
N ASP A 63 -7.25 -4.93 4.02
CA ASP A 63 -6.61 -6.11 4.61
C ASP A 63 -5.21 -5.81 5.15
N PHE A 64 -4.45 -4.95 4.48
CA PHE A 64 -3.15 -4.48 4.97
C PHE A 64 -3.26 -3.76 6.32
N PHE A 65 -4.21 -2.84 6.46
CA PHE A 65 -4.39 -2.12 7.72
C PHE A 65 -4.90 -3.04 8.84
N ARG A 66 -5.74 -4.04 8.53
CA ARG A 66 -6.11 -5.08 9.51
C ARG A 66 -4.92 -5.94 9.93
N ALA A 67 -4.01 -6.25 9.03
CA ALA A 67 -2.80 -6.99 9.36
C ALA A 67 -1.85 -6.20 10.28
N TYR A 68 -1.84 -4.87 10.13
CA TYR A 68 -1.01 -4.01 10.95
C TYR A 68 -1.56 -3.80 12.35
N LYS A 69 -2.87 -3.61 12.49
CA LYS A 69 -3.51 -3.30 13.77
C LYS A 69 -4.93 -3.87 13.84
N ASP A 70 -5.36 -4.14 15.05
CA ASP A 70 -6.71 -4.62 15.34
C ASP A 70 -7.73 -3.47 15.24
N PHE A 71 -7.94 -3.00 14.01
CA PHE A 71 -8.94 -1.99 13.69
C PHE A 71 -10.33 -2.62 13.62
N SER A 72 -11.34 -1.92 14.16
CA SER A 72 -12.74 -2.27 13.92
C SER A 72 -13.14 -2.04 12.46
N ASP A 73 -14.27 -2.61 12.04
CA ASP A 73 -14.81 -2.36 10.70
C ASP A 73 -15.08 -0.86 10.48
N ALA A 74 -15.57 -0.15 11.49
CA ALA A 74 -15.79 1.30 11.40
C ALA A 74 -14.49 2.09 11.17
N HIS A 75 -13.38 1.69 11.78
CA HIS A 75 -12.07 2.28 11.53
C HIS A 75 -11.62 2.00 10.09
N ILE A 76 -11.76 0.76 9.63
CA ILE A 76 -11.37 0.35 8.27
C ILE A 76 -12.19 1.08 7.21
N ASP A 77 -13.50 1.20 7.40
CA ASP A 77 -14.38 1.94 6.48
C ASP A 77 -14.04 3.44 6.47
N THR A 78 -13.68 4.01 7.61
CA THR A 78 -13.19 5.39 7.70
C THR A 78 -11.89 5.56 6.91
N ILE A 79 -10.94 4.63 7.05
CA ILE A 79 -9.67 4.64 6.29
C ILE A 79 -9.96 4.52 4.78
N GLU A 80 -10.89 3.67 4.37
CA GLU A 80 -11.28 3.53 2.95
C GLU A 80 -11.77 4.86 2.37
N ILE A 81 -12.62 5.58 3.10
CA ILE A 81 -13.11 6.90 2.69
C ILE A 81 -11.94 7.89 2.55
N MET A 82 -11.01 7.89 3.50
CA MET A 82 -9.85 8.78 3.47
C MET A 82 -8.89 8.44 2.32
N VAL A 83 -8.65 7.18 2.07
CA VAL A 83 -7.85 6.72 0.92
C VAL A 83 -8.49 7.16 -0.40
N SER A 84 -9.79 7.01 -0.54
CA SER A 84 -10.52 7.44 -1.74
C SER A 84 -10.42 8.96 -1.95
N LYS A 85 -10.54 9.75 -0.89
CA LYS A 85 -10.32 11.21 -0.94
C LYS A 85 -8.88 11.56 -1.34
N LEU A 86 -7.90 10.86 -0.78
CA LEU A 86 -6.49 11.08 -1.09
C LEU A 86 -6.20 10.83 -2.57
N TYR A 87 -6.64 9.70 -3.10
CA TYR A 87 -6.46 9.39 -4.51
C TYR A 87 -7.14 10.43 -5.42
N ALA A 88 -8.35 10.86 -5.08
CA ALA A 88 -9.04 11.91 -5.83
C ALA A 88 -8.25 13.23 -5.84
N GLN A 89 -7.66 13.65 -4.71
CA GLN A 89 -6.81 14.84 -4.61
C GLN A 89 -5.55 14.72 -5.47
N TRP A 90 -5.00 13.51 -5.61
CA TRP A 90 -3.82 13.23 -6.44
C TRP A 90 -4.17 12.97 -7.92
N GLY A 91 -5.44 13.09 -8.31
CA GLY A 91 -5.90 12.83 -9.66
C GLY A 91 -5.86 11.37 -10.08
N ILE A 92 -5.79 10.46 -9.11
CA ILE A 92 -5.79 9.02 -9.34
C ILE A 92 -7.23 8.53 -9.34
N THR A 93 -7.66 7.97 -10.47
CA THR A 93 -9.03 7.48 -10.70
C THR A 93 -9.00 6.08 -11.31
N GLU A 94 -10.16 5.48 -11.47
CA GLU A 94 -10.31 4.19 -12.15
C GLU A 94 -9.83 4.18 -13.60
N ARG A 95 -9.71 5.36 -14.23
CA ARG A 95 -9.24 5.55 -15.61
C ARG A 95 -7.75 5.88 -15.69
N THR A 96 -7.06 5.92 -14.56
CA THR A 96 -5.63 6.25 -14.51
C THR A 96 -4.80 5.15 -15.16
N ASN A 97 -3.89 5.52 -16.06
CA ASN A 97 -2.93 4.59 -16.63
C ASN A 97 -1.72 4.43 -15.71
N PHE A 98 -1.79 3.46 -14.81
CA PHE A 98 -0.74 3.19 -13.82
C PHE A 98 0.60 2.77 -14.43
N ARG A 99 0.62 2.25 -15.67
CA ARG A 99 1.87 1.87 -16.36
C ARG A 99 2.77 3.07 -16.72
N ARG A 100 2.20 4.29 -16.75
CA ARG A 100 2.92 5.52 -17.07
C ARG A 100 3.36 6.31 -15.83
N MET A 101 2.90 5.91 -14.66
CA MET A 101 3.21 6.58 -13.41
C MET A 101 4.54 6.07 -12.86
N ARG A 102 5.29 6.99 -12.26
CA ARG A 102 6.51 6.69 -11.53
C ARG A 102 6.19 6.52 -10.04
N PRO A 103 7.06 5.88 -9.24
CA PRO A 103 6.85 5.76 -7.79
C PRO A 103 6.56 7.09 -7.08
N GLU A 104 7.17 8.18 -7.53
CA GLU A 104 7.00 9.52 -6.94
C GLU A 104 5.65 10.17 -7.26
N ASP A 105 4.93 9.64 -8.23
CA ASP A 105 3.62 10.17 -8.64
C ASP A 105 2.48 9.68 -7.72
N TYR A 106 2.78 8.79 -6.77
CA TYR A 106 1.81 8.26 -5.81
C TYR A 106 1.94 8.91 -4.43
N PRO A 107 0.82 9.07 -3.70
CA PRO A 107 0.88 9.47 -2.30
C PRO A 107 1.58 8.41 -1.45
N ILE A 108 2.10 8.82 -0.31
CA ILE A 108 2.69 7.96 0.71
C ILE A 108 1.85 8.00 1.99
N LEU A 109 2.16 7.14 2.96
CA LEU A 109 1.35 7.03 4.18
C LEU A 109 1.29 8.32 5.00
N SER A 110 2.35 9.13 5.00
CA SER A 110 2.30 10.45 5.65
C SER A 110 1.29 11.39 5.00
N ASP A 111 1.08 11.32 3.68
CA ASP A 111 0.08 12.12 3.00
C ASP A 111 -1.34 11.70 3.43
N LEU A 112 -1.57 10.39 3.59
CA LEU A 112 -2.82 9.87 4.13
C LEU A 112 -3.06 10.37 5.57
N TYR A 113 -2.03 10.30 6.41
CA TYR A 113 -2.12 10.78 7.78
C TYR A 113 -2.46 12.27 7.85
N ASP A 114 -1.77 13.09 7.05
CA ASP A 114 -1.98 14.54 7.01
C ASP A 114 -3.40 14.88 6.52
N LEU A 115 -3.92 14.16 5.54
CA LEU A 115 -5.32 14.31 5.11
C LEU A 115 -6.31 14.00 6.24
N ILE A 116 -6.12 12.90 6.96
CA ILE A 116 -6.99 12.52 8.08
C ILE A 116 -6.90 13.55 9.21
N GLU A 117 -5.71 14.07 9.49
CA GLU A 117 -5.51 15.13 10.49
C GLU A 117 -6.21 16.42 10.09
N GLU A 118 -6.20 16.81 8.81
CA GLU A 118 -6.95 17.96 8.33
C GLU A 118 -8.47 17.78 8.43
N GLU A 119 -8.96 16.58 8.07
CA GLU A 119 -10.38 16.24 8.21
C GLU A 119 -10.82 16.29 9.69
N PHE A 120 -9.96 15.82 10.60
CA PHE A 120 -10.20 15.92 12.04
C PHE A 120 -10.28 17.39 12.53
N LYS A 121 -9.32 18.21 12.13
CA LYS A 121 -9.27 19.63 12.52
C LYS A 121 -10.44 20.46 12.00
N ARG A 122 -10.99 20.07 10.84
CA ARG A 122 -12.11 20.75 10.15
C ARG A 122 -13.43 20.02 10.30
N TYR A 123 -13.51 19.07 11.23
CA TYR A 123 -14.70 18.25 11.37
C TYR A 123 -15.94 19.10 11.70
N ASP A 124 -17.00 18.91 10.90
CA ASP A 124 -18.31 19.48 11.11
C ASP A 124 -19.36 18.35 11.18
N PRO A 125 -19.98 18.10 12.34
CA PRO A 125 -20.94 17.02 12.49
C PRO A 125 -22.20 17.16 11.60
N ASN A 126 -22.46 18.37 11.10
CA ASN A 126 -23.60 18.60 10.20
C ASN A 126 -23.26 18.30 8.72
N ALA A 127 -21.99 18.30 8.36
CA ALA A 127 -21.52 18.06 7.00
C ALA A 127 -21.10 16.61 6.74
N HIS A 128 -20.73 15.85 7.78
CA HIS A 128 -20.17 14.49 7.64
C HIS A 128 -21.12 13.47 8.25
N LEU A 129 -21.73 12.65 7.38
CA LEU A 129 -22.71 11.63 7.78
C LEU A 129 -22.10 10.22 7.92
N LEU A 130 -20.89 9.99 7.35
CA LEU A 130 -20.32 8.66 7.22
C LEU A 130 -19.31 8.31 8.32
N TYR A 131 -18.71 9.30 8.94
CA TYR A 131 -17.73 9.11 10.03
C TYR A 131 -17.87 10.19 11.10
N THR A 132 -17.34 9.92 12.28
CA THR A 132 -17.36 10.84 13.42
C THR A 132 -15.97 11.40 13.70
N GLU A 133 -15.89 12.51 14.41
CA GLU A 133 -14.63 13.07 14.91
C GLU A 133 -13.85 12.03 15.74
N LYS A 134 -14.55 11.26 16.57
CA LYS A 134 -13.96 10.20 17.38
C LYS A 134 -13.30 9.11 16.51
N LEU A 135 -13.96 8.67 15.43
CA LEU A 135 -13.38 7.68 14.52
C LEU A 135 -12.11 8.21 13.85
N LEU A 136 -12.09 9.48 13.44
CA LEU A 136 -10.89 10.11 12.87
C LEU A 136 -9.74 10.14 13.88
N GLN A 137 -10.02 10.50 15.13
CA GLN A 137 -9.02 10.52 16.20
C GLN A 137 -8.46 9.13 16.50
N GLU A 138 -9.31 8.12 16.58
CA GLU A 138 -8.91 6.74 16.83
C GLU A 138 -8.07 6.17 15.66
N VAL A 139 -8.42 6.49 14.41
CA VAL A 139 -7.65 6.13 13.23
C VAL A 139 -6.29 6.83 13.24
N LEU A 140 -6.22 8.13 13.53
CA LEU A 140 -4.96 8.86 13.67
C LEU A 140 -4.05 8.23 14.72
N LEU A 141 -4.60 7.90 15.90
CA LEU A 141 -3.85 7.23 16.95
C LEU A 141 -3.32 5.87 16.49
N GLY A 142 -4.16 5.08 15.80
CA GLY A 142 -3.80 3.76 15.29
C GLY A 142 -2.73 3.78 14.19
N LEU A 143 -2.74 4.79 13.33
CA LEU A 143 -1.82 4.93 12.20
C LEU A 143 -0.54 5.73 12.53
N HIS A 144 -0.48 6.40 13.69
CA HIS A 144 0.62 7.32 13.98
C HIS A 144 2.00 6.67 13.85
N SER A 145 2.21 5.49 14.45
CA SER A 145 3.52 4.83 14.40
C SER A 145 3.94 4.47 12.97
N MET A 146 3.01 3.98 12.16
CA MET A 146 3.25 3.60 10.76
C MET A 146 3.55 4.79 9.85
N CYS A 147 2.89 5.93 10.07
CA CYS A 147 2.95 7.08 9.17
C CYS A 147 3.96 8.14 9.61
N LYS A 148 4.13 8.36 10.90
CA LYS A 148 4.92 9.46 11.49
C LYS A 148 5.87 9.01 12.60
N GLY A 149 5.67 7.83 13.18
CA GLY A 149 6.41 7.34 14.34
C GLY A 149 7.50 6.34 14.01
N ALA A 150 7.75 5.42 14.93
CA ALA A 150 8.86 4.47 14.85
C ALA A 150 8.78 3.49 13.67
N ASP A 151 7.57 3.08 13.29
CA ASP A 151 7.36 2.12 12.20
C ASP A 151 7.40 2.78 10.82
N ALA A 152 7.37 4.13 10.75
CA ALA A 152 7.38 4.86 9.48
C ALA A 152 8.63 4.56 8.62
N GLN A 153 9.76 4.25 9.25
CA GLN A 153 10.99 3.86 8.55
C GLN A 153 10.83 2.61 7.66
N PHE A 154 9.83 1.76 7.94
CA PHE A 154 9.57 0.53 7.18
C PHE A 154 8.46 0.68 6.14
N PHE A 155 7.57 1.66 6.30
CA PHE A 155 6.35 1.77 5.52
C PHE A 155 6.16 3.10 4.79
N ASN A 156 6.68 4.20 5.34
CA ASN A 156 6.40 5.53 4.81
C ASN A 156 7.46 5.97 3.82
N GLY A 157 7.13 5.98 2.55
CA GLY A 157 8.02 6.43 1.48
C GLY A 157 7.58 5.88 0.14
N HIS A 158 8.19 6.40 -0.91
CA HIS A 158 7.99 5.89 -2.26
C HIS A 158 8.73 4.57 -2.46
N THR A 159 8.18 3.70 -3.30
CA THR A 159 8.84 2.45 -3.67
C THR A 159 10.20 2.73 -4.28
N ASN A 160 11.25 2.19 -3.67
CA ASN A 160 12.65 2.41 -4.07
C ASN A 160 13.40 1.11 -4.40
N ILE A 161 12.68 0.02 -4.57
CA ILE A 161 13.25 -1.25 -5.00
C ILE A 161 13.36 -1.21 -6.52
N THR A 162 14.59 -1.25 -7.03
CA THR A 162 14.84 -1.30 -8.47
C THR A 162 14.41 -2.65 -9.03
N SER A 163 13.78 -2.65 -10.22
CA SER A 163 13.47 -3.89 -10.91
C SER A 163 14.79 -4.57 -11.33
N SER A 164 15.06 -5.71 -10.74
CA SER A 164 16.16 -6.58 -11.07
C SER A 164 15.60 -7.90 -11.58
N ARG A 165 16.31 -8.56 -12.51
CA ARG A 165 15.93 -9.91 -12.96
C ARG A 165 15.93 -10.94 -11.83
N PHE A 166 16.65 -10.65 -10.76
CA PHE A 166 16.76 -11.49 -9.57
C PHE A 166 16.65 -10.62 -8.34
N LEU A 167 15.53 -10.77 -7.60
CA LEU A 167 15.25 -10.02 -6.39
C LEU A 167 15.07 -11.00 -5.23
N VAL A 168 15.87 -10.81 -4.18
CA VAL A 168 15.81 -11.61 -2.94
C VAL A 168 15.45 -10.71 -1.79
N PHE A 169 14.44 -11.09 -1.01
CA PHE A 169 14.07 -10.40 0.21
C PHE A 169 14.70 -11.05 1.43
N GLY A 170 15.45 -10.26 2.20
CA GLY A 170 15.95 -10.66 3.52
C GLY A 170 14.82 -10.57 4.55
N VAL A 171 14.49 -11.70 5.15
CA VAL A 171 13.39 -11.81 6.14
C VAL A 171 13.88 -12.04 7.58
N LYS A 172 15.18 -12.20 7.79
CA LYS A 172 15.76 -12.54 9.10
C LYS A 172 15.40 -11.52 10.18
N GLY A 173 15.55 -10.23 9.86
CA GLY A 173 15.19 -9.15 10.76
C GLY A 173 13.71 -9.11 11.12
N MET A 174 12.83 -9.62 10.25
CA MET A 174 11.39 -9.66 10.50
C MET A 174 11.01 -10.61 11.65
N LEU A 175 11.81 -11.63 11.95
CA LEU A 175 11.54 -12.55 13.04
C LEU A 175 11.62 -11.87 14.41
N SER A 176 12.44 -10.82 14.55
CA SER A 176 12.59 -10.03 15.77
C SER A 176 11.67 -8.80 15.81
N ALA A 177 10.98 -8.48 14.72
CA ALA A 177 10.05 -7.37 14.68
C ALA A 177 8.77 -7.65 15.48
N ALA A 178 8.10 -6.60 15.94
CA ALA A 178 6.78 -6.70 16.53
C ALA A 178 5.81 -7.41 15.57
N LYS A 179 4.91 -8.23 16.11
CA LYS A 179 3.99 -9.07 15.33
C LYS A 179 3.20 -8.28 14.29
N ASN A 180 2.70 -7.12 14.67
CA ASN A 180 1.92 -6.23 13.77
C ASN A 180 2.77 -5.72 12.60
N VAL A 181 3.99 -5.27 12.85
CA VAL A 181 4.94 -4.81 11.82
C VAL A 181 5.27 -5.96 10.87
N ARG A 182 5.61 -7.13 11.42
CA ARG A 182 5.93 -8.32 10.63
C ARG A 182 4.77 -8.74 9.73
N ASN A 183 3.55 -8.81 10.26
CA ASN A 183 2.37 -9.21 9.50
C ASN A 183 2.07 -8.24 8.35
N ALA A 184 2.08 -6.94 8.63
CA ALA A 184 1.84 -5.92 7.62
C ALA A 184 2.93 -5.92 6.54
N MET A 185 4.19 -6.08 6.93
CA MET A 185 5.31 -6.12 6.00
C MET A 185 5.28 -7.36 5.10
N LEU A 186 5.00 -8.55 5.66
CA LEU A 186 4.84 -9.77 4.86
C LEU A 186 3.69 -9.62 3.86
N PHE A 187 2.57 -9.07 4.29
CA PHE A 187 1.41 -8.85 3.44
C PHE A 187 1.76 -7.92 2.26
N ASN A 188 2.46 -6.83 2.52
CA ASN A 188 2.90 -5.88 1.50
C ASN A 188 3.91 -6.48 0.53
N VAL A 189 4.89 -7.25 1.03
CA VAL A 189 5.90 -7.92 0.19
C VAL A 189 5.28 -8.96 -0.72
N LEU A 190 4.41 -9.81 -0.19
CA LEU A 190 3.74 -10.84 -0.99
C LEU A 190 2.89 -10.21 -2.11
N SER A 191 2.21 -9.12 -1.80
CA SER A 191 1.47 -8.34 -2.80
C SER A 191 2.38 -7.77 -3.90
N PHE A 192 3.51 -7.18 -3.50
CA PHE A 192 4.51 -6.64 -4.45
C PHE A 192 5.09 -7.74 -5.34
N MET A 193 5.41 -8.89 -4.77
CA MET A 193 5.94 -10.04 -5.54
C MET A 193 4.91 -10.55 -6.54
N SER A 194 3.65 -10.68 -6.14
CA SER A 194 2.57 -11.12 -7.03
C SER A 194 2.38 -10.16 -8.20
N ASP A 195 2.41 -8.85 -7.94
CA ASP A 195 2.34 -7.82 -8.99
C ASP A 195 3.51 -7.95 -9.98
N LYS A 196 4.73 -8.13 -9.50
CA LYS A 196 5.91 -8.28 -10.37
C LYS A 196 5.90 -9.56 -11.20
N LEU A 197 5.45 -10.66 -10.63
CA LEU A 197 5.35 -11.94 -11.35
C LEU A 197 4.33 -11.85 -12.50
N LEU A 198 3.20 -11.19 -12.29
CA LEU A 198 2.17 -11.01 -13.31
C LEU A 198 2.58 -10.04 -14.42
N THR A 199 3.38 -9.02 -14.09
CA THR A 199 3.81 -8.01 -15.08
C THR A 199 5.00 -8.44 -15.92
N VAL A 200 5.82 -9.40 -15.47
CA VAL A 200 7.00 -9.92 -16.21
C VAL A 200 6.65 -11.12 -17.10
N GLY A 201 5.50 -11.78 -16.84
CA GLY A 201 5.04 -12.96 -17.61
C GLY A 201 4.26 -12.62 -18.90
N ASN A 202 4.03 -11.37 -19.18
CA ASN A 202 3.43 -10.82 -20.40
C ASN A 202 4.45 -9.89 -21.06
#